data_36d24513a311c61584e8ab9f86ea00b2
#
_entry.id   36d24513a311c61584e8ab9f86ea00b2
#
_cell.length_a   1.000
_cell.length_b   1.000
_cell.length_c   1.000
_cell.angle_alpha   90.00
_cell.angle_beta   90.00
_cell.angle_gamma   90.00
#
_symmetry.space_group_name_H-M   'P 1'
#
loop_
_entity.id
_entity.type
_entity.pdbx_description
1 polymer ?
#
loop_
_entity_poly.entity_id
_entity_poly.type
_entity_poly.pdbx_seq_one_letter_code
_entity_poly.pdbx_strand_id
1 'polypeptide(L)'
;MQYTHLGRSGLKVSRLCLGTMNFGPQTDEATAHSIMDSALDSGINFFDTANVYGGSGHRGWTEEIIGRWFAKGGERRERTVLATKLYGTMTDRPNESKLSALNIRRALDASLKRLQTDYIDIYQFHHIDRQTPWDEIWQAIEVAVQQGKILYSGSSNFAGWHIAQAPGSRPQAQLHRPGQRAVHLQPLPARAGA
;
A
#
# COMPACT_ATOMS: atom_id res chain seq x y z
N MET A 1 16.54 16.36 -3.45
CA MET A 1 15.13 16.01 -3.10
C MET A 1 14.79 16.53 -1.72
N GLN A 2 13.55 17.00 -1.50
CA GLN A 2 13.05 17.37 -0.17
C GLN A 2 12.26 16.20 0.41
N TYR A 3 12.38 16.00 1.74
CA TYR A 3 11.67 14.95 2.48
C TYR A 3 10.73 15.55 3.50
N THR A 4 9.68 14.82 3.82
CA THR A 4 8.70 15.20 4.84
C THR A 4 8.25 13.97 5.62
N HIS A 5 7.70 14.19 6.82
CA HIS A 5 7.04 13.11 7.55
C HIS A 5 5.69 12.79 6.91
N LEU A 6 5.39 11.50 6.79
CA LEU A 6 4.11 11.05 6.26
C LEU A 6 3.03 11.19 7.35
N GLY A 7 2.22 12.25 7.24
CA GLY A 7 1.24 12.60 8.26
C GLY A 7 1.89 12.84 9.63
N ARG A 8 1.35 12.18 10.67
CA ARG A 8 1.86 12.26 12.05
C ARG A 8 2.77 11.10 12.44
N SER A 9 3.29 10.37 11.46
CA SER A 9 4.20 9.24 11.68
C SER A 9 5.67 9.70 11.73
N GLY A 10 6.54 8.80 12.21
CA GLY A 10 7.99 8.97 12.10
C GLY A 10 8.56 8.67 10.71
N LEU A 11 7.73 8.19 9.78
CA LEU A 11 8.17 7.77 8.45
C LEU A 11 8.49 8.99 7.58
N LYS A 12 9.72 9.05 7.08
CA LYS A 12 10.18 10.10 6.16
C LYS A 12 10.11 9.62 4.72
N VAL A 13 9.41 10.40 3.88
CA VAL A 13 9.27 10.15 2.45
C VAL A 13 9.65 11.39 1.64
N SER A 14 10.05 11.18 0.40
CA SER A 14 10.21 12.26 -0.56
C SER A 14 8.86 12.96 -0.80
N ARG A 15 8.90 14.29 -1.03
CA ARG A 15 7.68 15.06 -1.34
C ARG A 15 7.08 14.70 -2.70
N LEU A 16 7.84 14.02 -3.55
CA LEU A 16 7.36 13.40 -4.77
C LEU A 16 7.18 11.90 -4.51
N CYS A 17 6.11 11.34 -5.09
CA CYS A 17 5.81 9.91 -5.06
C CYS A 17 5.81 9.38 -6.49
N LEU A 18 6.46 8.24 -6.71
CA LEU A 18 6.39 7.54 -7.99
C LEU A 18 5.13 6.66 -8.01
N GLY A 19 4.14 7.05 -8.80
CA GLY A 19 2.99 6.19 -9.12
C GLY A 19 3.35 5.18 -10.20
N THR A 20 2.93 3.93 -10.03
CA THR A 20 3.37 2.83 -10.89
C THR A 20 2.23 2.19 -11.71
N MET A 21 1.03 2.75 -11.70
CA MET A 21 -0.16 2.16 -12.32
C MET A 21 0.02 1.83 -13.82
N ASN A 22 0.88 2.57 -14.51
CA ASN A 22 1.14 2.40 -15.94
C ASN A 22 2.17 1.29 -16.25
N PHE A 23 2.87 0.76 -15.24
CA PHE A 23 3.87 -0.28 -15.44
C PHE A 23 3.21 -1.61 -15.80
N GLY A 24 3.60 -2.15 -16.93
CA GLY A 24 3.00 -3.29 -17.59
C GLY A 24 2.07 -2.86 -18.72
N PRO A 25 0.90 -2.28 -18.46
CA PRO A 25 -0.06 -1.97 -19.52
C PRO A 25 0.41 -0.93 -20.55
N GLN A 26 1.17 0.07 -20.14
CA GLN A 26 1.61 1.19 -20.98
C GLN A 26 3.12 1.35 -21.01
N THR A 27 3.83 0.85 -20.00
CA THR A 27 5.27 0.94 -19.84
C THR A 27 5.83 -0.45 -19.69
N ASP A 28 6.66 -0.90 -20.61
CA ASP A 28 7.30 -2.21 -20.52
C ASP A 28 8.21 -2.31 -19.29
N GLU A 29 8.55 -3.54 -18.92
CA GLU A 29 9.29 -3.83 -17.70
C GLU A 29 10.69 -3.20 -17.68
N ALA A 30 11.41 -3.22 -18.80
CA ALA A 30 12.77 -2.66 -18.87
C ALA A 30 12.74 -1.15 -18.65
N THR A 31 11.79 -0.46 -19.30
CA THR A 31 11.55 0.96 -19.11
C THR A 31 11.09 1.28 -17.69
N ALA A 32 10.18 0.49 -17.12
CA ALA A 32 9.72 0.65 -15.74
C ALA A 32 10.88 0.53 -14.74
N HIS A 33 11.77 -0.46 -14.90
CA HIS A 33 12.98 -0.61 -14.08
C HIS A 33 13.91 0.60 -14.19
N SER A 34 14.13 1.11 -15.39
CA SER A 34 14.94 2.33 -15.61
C SER A 34 14.33 3.57 -14.94
N ILE A 35 13.00 3.71 -14.98
CA ILE A 35 12.28 4.79 -14.30
C ILE A 35 12.46 4.68 -12.78
N MET A 36 12.33 3.47 -12.21
CA MET A 36 12.50 3.25 -10.78
C MET A 36 13.94 3.51 -10.32
N ASP A 37 14.95 3.07 -11.09
CA ASP A 37 16.35 3.39 -10.81
C ASP A 37 16.59 4.91 -10.85
N SER A 38 16.13 5.60 -11.88
CA SER A 38 16.25 7.05 -12.02
C SER A 38 15.54 7.82 -10.89
N ALA A 39 14.40 7.30 -10.42
CA ALA A 39 13.66 7.88 -9.28
C ALA A 39 14.48 7.79 -8.00
N LEU A 40 15.05 6.61 -7.67
CA LEU A 40 15.93 6.45 -6.51
C LEU A 40 17.17 7.33 -6.59
N ASP A 41 17.81 7.43 -7.76
CA ASP A 41 19.00 8.26 -7.98
C ASP A 41 18.68 9.75 -7.82
N SER A 42 17.44 10.15 -8.15
CA SER A 42 16.92 11.51 -7.90
C SER A 42 16.48 11.73 -6.45
N GLY A 43 16.58 10.72 -5.58
CA GLY A 43 16.20 10.76 -4.18
C GLY A 43 14.70 10.58 -3.93
N ILE A 44 13.91 10.10 -4.89
CA ILE A 44 12.52 9.72 -4.69
C ILE A 44 12.51 8.32 -4.06
N ASN A 45 12.14 8.26 -2.77
CA ASN A 45 12.07 7.00 -2.03
C ASN A 45 10.64 6.49 -1.84
N PHE A 46 9.62 7.21 -2.28
CA PHE A 46 8.22 6.88 -2.06
C PHE A 46 7.58 6.38 -3.34
N PHE A 47 7.15 5.11 -3.35
CA PHE A 47 6.54 4.45 -4.51
C PHE A 47 5.14 3.96 -4.15
N ASP A 48 4.18 4.16 -5.06
CA ASP A 48 2.77 3.76 -4.88
C ASP A 48 2.34 2.80 -5.97
N THR A 49 1.84 1.64 -5.55
CA THR A 49 1.29 0.59 -6.40
C THR A 49 -0.05 0.08 -5.84
N ALA A 50 -0.64 -0.94 -6.44
CA ALA A 50 -1.79 -1.68 -5.93
C ALA A 50 -1.82 -3.10 -6.49
N ASN A 51 -2.47 -4.01 -5.75
CA ASN A 51 -2.60 -5.41 -6.14
C ASN A 51 -3.37 -5.60 -7.47
N VAL A 52 -4.26 -4.68 -7.82
CA VAL A 52 -5.06 -4.75 -9.06
C VAL A 52 -4.37 -4.13 -10.28
N TYR A 53 -3.24 -3.41 -10.10
CA TYR A 53 -2.56 -2.77 -11.22
C TYR A 53 -1.93 -3.80 -12.16
N GLY A 54 -1.96 -3.50 -13.47
CA GLY A 54 -1.50 -4.40 -14.52
C GLY A 54 -2.52 -4.60 -15.65
N GLY A 55 -3.67 -3.91 -15.57
CA GLY A 55 -4.73 -4.01 -16.55
C GLY A 55 -5.70 -5.18 -16.31
N SER A 56 -6.77 -5.24 -17.11
CA SER A 56 -7.85 -6.22 -16.95
C SER A 56 -7.42 -7.66 -17.21
N GLY A 57 -6.39 -7.85 -18.02
CA GLY A 57 -5.88 -9.17 -18.38
C GLY A 57 -4.83 -9.75 -17.44
N HIS A 58 -4.18 -8.94 -16.63
CA HIS A 58 -3.08 -9.37 -15.77
C HIS A 58 -3.02 -8.56 -14.47
N ARG A 59 -4.00 -8.75 -13.60
CA ARG A 59 -4.01 -8.11 -12.28
C ARG A 59 -2.83 -8.59 -11.45
N GLY A 60 -2.11 -7.64 -10.83
CA GLY A 60 -0.87 -7.91 -10.09
C GLY A 60 0.41 -7.75 -10.89
N TRP A 61 0.33 -7.55 -12.19
CA TRP A 61 1.50 -7.43 -13.06
C TRP A 61 2.44 -6.31 -12.63
N THR A 62 1.90 -5.16 -12.23
CA THR A 62 2.73 -4.05 -11.73
C THR A 62 3.51 -4.43 -10.47
N GLU A 63 2.89 -5.14 -9.52
CA GLU A 63 3.61 -5.65 -8.34
C GLU A 63 4.69 -6.67 -8.73
N GLU A 64 4.44 -7.52 -9.72
CA GLU A 64 5.44 -8.47 -10.22
C GLU A 64 6.65 -7.77 -10.85
N ILE A 65 6.44 -6.70 -11.64
CA ILE A 65 7.50 -5.88 -12.22
C ILE A 65 8.36 -5.26 -11.10
N ILE A 66 7.72 -4.67 -10.09
CA ILE A 66 8.41 -4.09 -8.94
C ILE A 66 9.18 -5.18 -8.16
N GLY A 67 8.59 -6.34 -7.95
CA GLY A 67 9.24 -7.46 -7.27
C GLY A 67 10.50 -7.94 -8.00
N ARG A 68 10.45 -8.07 -9.32
CA ARG A 68 11.65 -8.42 -10.12
C ARG A 68 12.70 -7.32 -10.08
N TRP A 69 12.29 -6.06 -9.95
CA TRP A 69 13.22 -4.96 -9.76
C TRP A 69 13.88 -4.99 -8.37
N PHE A 70 13.15 -5.28 -7.29
CA PHE A 70 13.73 -5.50 -5.97
C PHE A 70 14.71 -6.66 -5.95
N ALA A 71 14.37 -7.76 -6.63
CA ALA A 71 15.22 -8.96 -6.72
C ALA A 71 16.59 -8.72 -7.39
N LYS A 72 16.77 -7.62 -8.12
CA LYS A 72 18.09 -7.22 -8.65
C LYS A 72 19.06 -6.79 -7.53
N GLY A 73 18.60 -6.64 -6.30
CA GLY A 73 19.42 -6.20 -5.17
C GLY A 73 19.86 -4.73 -5.27
N GLY A 74 21.05 -4.41 -4.73
CA GLY A 74 21.58 -3.05 -4.73
C GLY A 74 20.79 -2.10 -3.85
N GLU A 75 20.30 -2.61 -2.70
CA GLU A 75 19.53 -1.86 -1.70
C GLU A 75 18.22 -1.26 -2.24
N ARG A 76 17.70 -1.75 -3.39
CA ARG A 76 16.47 -1.21 -4.00
C ARG A 76 15.28 -1.29 -3.05
N ARG A 77 15.14 -2.44 -2.36
CA ARG A 77 14.03 -2.63 -1.40
C ARG A 77 14.20 -1.74 -0.17
N GLU A 78 15.38 -1.70 0.40
CA GLU A 78 15.72 -0.97 1.62
C GLU A 78 15.61 0.56 1.44
N ARG A 79 15.93 1.05 0.24
CA ARG A 79 15.85 2.46 -0.11
C ARG A 79 14.45 2.90 -0.51
N THR A 80 13.48 1.97 -0.65
CA THR A 80 12.12 2.27 -1.11
C THR A 80 11.12 2.16 0.04
N VAL A 81 10.35 3.23 0.26
CA VAL A 81 9.11 3.20 1.03
C VAL A 81 7.98 2.82 0.07
N LEU A 82 7.53 1.57 0.15
CA LEU A 82 6.53 1.03 -0.76
C LEU A 82 5.13 1.10 -0.17
N ALA A 83 4.22 1.74 -0.87
CA ALA A 83 2.79 1.66 -0.62
C ALA A 83 2.12 0.73 -1.65
N THR A 84 1.36 -0.27 -1.18
CA THR A 84 0.45 -1.03 -2.04
C THR A 84 -0.94 -1.06 -1.43
N LYS A 85 -1.93 -1.54 -2.21
CA LYS A 85 -3.34 -1.45 -1.84
C LYS A 85 -4.05 -2.76 -2.10
N LEU A 86 -5.10 -3.02 -1.29
CA LEU A 86 -6.07 -4.10 -1.52
C LEU A 86 -7.48 -3.52 -1.60
N TYR A 87 -8.38 -4.22 -2.16
CA TYR A 87 -9.84 -4.07 -2.23
C TYR A 87 -10.40 -4.62 -3.53
N GLY A 88 -9.78 -4.25 -4.65
CA GLY A 88 -10.29 -4.62 -5.98
C GLY A 88 -10.33 -6.13 -6.17
N THR A 89 -11.24 -6.57 -7.04
CA THR A 89 -11.44 -7.98 -7.40
C THR A 89 -10.20 -8.51 -8.12
N MET A 90 -9.59 -9.56 -7.58
CA MET A 90 -8.42 -10.19 -8.20
C MET A 90 -8.82 -11.32 -9.14
N THR A 91 -9.83 -12.11 -8.79
CA THR A 91 -10.43 -13.15 -9.62
C THR A 91 -11.95 -13.17 -9.43
N ASP A 92 -12.67 -14.01 -10.15
CA ASP A 92 -14.13 -14.15 -10.02
C ASP A 92 -14.56 -15.03 -8.83
N ARG A 93 -13.60 -15.45 -7.99
CA ARG A 93 -13.89 -16.29 -6.82
C ARG A 93 -14.44 -15.46 -5.65
N PRO A 94 -15.33 -16.03 -4.84
CA PRO A 94 -15.75 -15.42 -3.59
C PRO A 94 -14.55 -15.13 -2.67
N ASN A 95 -14.61 -14.03 -1.92
CA ASN A 95 -13.60 -13.60 -0.95
C ASN A 95 -12.23 -13.22 -1.57
N GLU A 96 -12.18 -12.81 -2.83
CA GLU A 96 -10.99 -12.26 -3.48
C GLU A 96 -11.17 -10.79 -3.86
N SER A 97 -11.97 -10.09 -3.06
CA SER A 97 -12.21 -8.64 -3.13
C SER A 97 -12.62 -8.10 -1.76
N LYS A 98 -12.64 -6.77 -1.63
CA LYS A 98 -13.06 -6.02 -0.45
C LYS A 98 -12.14 -6.25 0.77
N LEU A 99 -12.68 -6.03 2.00
CA LEU A 99 -11.87 -5.91 3.22
C LEU A 99 -12.21 -6.96 4.29
N SER A 100 -12.80 -8.11 3.93
CA SER A 100 -12.93 -9.20 4.90
C SER A 100 -11.56 -9.64 5.43
N ALA A 101 -11.49 -10.09 6.67
CA ALA A 101 -10.25 -10.59 7.29
C ALA A 101 -9.57 -11.68 6.44
N LEU A 102 -10.38 -12.55 5.83
CA LEU A 102 -9.89 -13.59 4.93
C LEU A 102 -9.21 -12.99 3.69
N ASN A 103 -9.85 -11.97 3.05
CA ASN A 103 -9.26 -11.34 1.88
C ASN A 103 -8.04 -10.50 2.24
N ILE A 104 -8.06 -9.74 3.35
CA ILE A 104 -6.91 -8.97 3.83
C ILE A 104 -5.69 -9.88 3.94
N ARG A 105 -5.81 -11.02 4.63
CA ARG A 105 -4.73 -11.98 4.80
C ARG A 105 -4.23 -12.53 3.47
N ARG A 106 -5.13 -13.04 2.62
CA ARG A 106 -4.76 -13.67 1.34
C ARG A 106 -4.17 -12.67 0.35
N ALA A 107 -4.76 -11.49 0.25
CA ALA A 107 -4.28 -10.43 -0.62
C ALA A 107 -2.89 -9.92 -0.19
N LEU A 108 -2.64 -9.79 1.11
CA LEU A 108 -1.35 -9.42 1.66
C LEU A 108 -0.28 -10.46 1.31
N ASP A 109 -0.53 -11.74 1.58
CA ASP A 109 0.42 -12.83 1.28
C ASP A 109 0.70 -12.90 -0.24
N ALA A 110 -0.31 -12.71 -1.07
CA ALA A 110 -0.15 -12.68 -2.52
C ALA A 110 0.64 -11.45 -3.01
N SER A 111 0.43 -10.26 -2.41
CA SER A 111 1.20 -9.05 -2.74
C SER A 111 2.67 -9.20 -2.33
N LEU A 112 2.96 -9.71 -1.14
CA LEU A 112 4.32 -10.00 -0.68
C LEU A 112 5.05 -10.95 -1.65
N LYS A 113 4.36 -11.99 -2.13
CA LYS A 113 4.91 -12.92 -3.11
C LYS A 113 5.22 -12.25 -4.45
N ARG A 114 4.30 -11.43 -5.00
CA ARG A 114 4.54 -10.70 -6.26
C ARG A 114 5.65 -9.68 -6.13
N LEU A 115 5.69 -8.96 -5.01
CA LEU A 115 6.70 -7.95 -4.69
C LEU A 115 8.05 -8.54 -4.27
N GLN A 116 8.13 -9.85 -4.04
CA GLN A 116 9.36 -10.56 -3.61
C GLN A 116 10.00 -9.90 -2.39
N THR A 117 9.20 -9.58 -1.38
CA THR A 117 9.62 -8.94 -0.13
C THR A 117 8.86 -9.52 1.06
N ASP A 118 9.44 -9.42 2.26
CA ASP A 118 8.86 -9.95 3.49
C ASP A 118 7.88 -8.96 4.14
N TYR A 119 7.94 -7.68 3.76
CA TYR A 119 7.12 -6.63 4.36
C TYR A 119 6.72 -5.56 3.35
N ILE A 120 5.64 -4.88 3.67
CA ILE A 120 5.13 -3.69 2.98
C ILE A 120 5.20 -2.53 3.95
N ASP A 121 5.77 -1.39 3.52
CA ASP A 121 5.84 -0.21 4.39
C ASP A 121 4.45 0.35 4.66
N ILE A 122 3.63 0.52 3.64
CA ILE A 122 2.29 1.10 3.77
C ILE A 122 1.27 0.22 3.04
N TYR A 123 0.36 -0.41 3.79
CA TYR A 123 -0.72 -1.21 3.23
C TYR A 123 -2.03 -0.45 3.29
N GLN A 124 -2.60 -0.14 2.13
CA GLN A 124 -3.73 0.77 2.02
C GLN A 124 -5.03 0.04 1.65
N PHE A 125 -6.14 0.47 2.24
CA PHE A 125 -7.46 0.16 1.72
C PHE A 125 -7.73 1.01 0.48
N HIS A 126 -7.86 0.37 -0.70
CA HIS A 126 -8.05 1.10 -1.97
C HIS A 126 -9.39 1.82 -2.04
N HIS A 127 -10.41 1.27 -1.39
CA HIS A 127 -11.74 1.83 -1.23
C HIS A 127 -12.35 1.46 0.11
N ILE A 128 -13.38 2.22 0.52
CA ILE A 128 -14.18 1.90 1.70
C ILE A 128 -15.02 0.63 1.46
N ASP A 129 -15.03 -0.27 2.43
CA ASP A 129 -15.97 -1.38 2.50
C ASP A 129 -17.02 -1.09 3.59
N ARG A 130 -18.28 -0.88 3.17
CA ARG A 130 -19.39 -0.60 4.09
C ARG A 130 -20.07 -1.87 4.59
N GLN A 131 -19.67 -3.04 4.10
CA GLN A 131 -20.27 -4.33 4.45
C GLN A 131 -19.47 -5.07 5.51
N THR A 132 -18.17 -4.82 5.60
CA THR A 132 -17.29 -5.44 6.58
C THR A 132 -17.18 -4.57 7.84
N PRO A 133 -17.45 -5.10 9.04
CA PRO A 133 -17.29 -4.37 10.29
C PRO A 133 -15.85 -3.88 10.49
N TRP A 134 -15.70 -2.66 11.01
CA TRP A 134 -14.37 -2.09 11.29
C TRP A 134 -13.53 -2.93 12.23
N ASP A 135 -14.15 -3.58 13.22
CA ASP A 135 -13.42 -4.42 14.18
C ASP A 135 -12.77 -5.62 13.49
N GLU A 136 -13.46 -6.24 12.51
CA GLU A 136 -12.90 -7.33 11.71
C GLU A 136 -11.70 -6.84 10.88
N ILE A 137 -11.85 -5.68 10.22
CA ILE A 137 -10.80 -5.07 9.40
C ILE A 137 -9.57 -4.78 10.26
N TRP A 138 -9.77 -4.12 11.41
CA TRP A 138 -8.65 -3.73 12.28
C TRP A 138 -7.97 -4.92 12.93
N GLN A 139 -8.71 -5.94 13.34
CA GLN A 139 -8.12 -7.16 13.87
C GLN A 139 -7.19 -7.84 12.85
N ALA A 140 -7.61 -7.92 11.59
CA ALA A 140 -6.79 -8.49 10.52
C ALA A 140 -5.51 -7.66 10.27
N ILE A 141 -5.62 -6.33 10.29
CA ILE A 141 -4.47 -5.42 10.14
C ILE A 141 -3.52 -5.53 11.33
N GLU A 142 -4.02 -5.59 12.56
CA GLU A 142 -3.20 -5.74 13.77
C GLU A 142 -2.38 -7.04 13.74
N VAL A 143 -2.98 -8.14 13.32
CA VAL A 143 -2.28 -9.42 13.14
C VAL A 143 -1.16 -9.27 12.09
N ALA A 144 -1.42 -8.62 10.97
CA ALA A 144 -0.41 -8.40 9.93
C ALA A 144 0.76 -7.52 10.40
N VAL A 145 0.48 -6.49 11.22
CA VAL A 145 1.52 -5.66 11.88
C VAL A 145 2.33 -6.48 12.89
N GLN A 146 1.66 -7.29 13.73
CA GLN A 146 2.35 -8.15 14.71
C GLN A 146 3.26 -9.19 14.05
N GLN A 147 2.89 -9.66 12.86
CA GLN A 147 3.71 -10.56 12.04
C GLN A 147 4.86 -9.85 11.32
N GLY A 148 4.96 -8.52 11.41
CA GLY A 148 5.96 -7.73 10.70
C GLY A 148 5.74 -7.62 9.19
N LYS A 149 4.59 -8.07 8.68
CA LYS A 149 4.27 -8.05 7.24
C LYS A 149 3.88 -6.67 6.72
N ILE A 150 3.37 -5.79 7.58
CA ILE A 150 3.10 -4.38 7.28
C ILE A 150 3.59 -3.49 8.41
N LEU A 151 4.05 -2.28 8.09
CA LEU A 151 4.53 -1.32 9.08
C LEU A 151 3.48 -0.25 9.38
N TYR A 152 2.80 0.24 8.36
CA TYR A 152 1.76 1.27 8.45
C TYR A 152 0.53 0.84 7.65
N SER A 153 -0.65 1.26 8.11
CA SER A 153 -1.88 1.14 7.34
C SER A 153 -2.36 2.48 6.84
N GLY A 154 -2.99 2.51 5.68
CA GLY A 154 -3.51 3.71 5.06
C GLY A 154 -4.86 3.48 4.38
N SER A 155 -5.43 4.55 3.82
CA SER A 155 -6.68 4.48 3.07
C SER A 155 -6.64 5.38 1.84
N SER A 156 -7.33 4.97 0.79
CA SER A 156 -7.54 5.69 -0.45
C SER A 156 -9.03 5.72 -0.76
N ASN A 157 -9.52 6.78 -1.40
CA ASN A 157 -10.93 6.93 -1.75
C ASN A 157 -11.90 6.88 -0.56
N PHE A 158 -11.47 7.40 0.59
CA PHE A 158 -12.29 7.54 1.78
C PHE A 158 -12.76 8.98 1.92
N ALA A 159 -14.04 9.18 2.23
CA ALA A 159 -14.52 10.49 2.68
C ALA A 159 -13.93 10.81 4.07
N GLY A 160 -13.77 12.09 4.39
CA GLY A 160 -13.21 12.50 5.68
C GLY A 160 -13.94 11.93 6.90
N TRP A 161 -15.26 11.79 6.83
CA TRP A 161 -16.05 11.20 7.91
C TRP A 161 -15.81 9.68 8.06
N HIS A 162 -15.51 8.96 6.98
CA HIS A 162 -15.09 7.55 7.08
C HIS A 162 -13.79 7.43 7.87
N ILE A 163 -12.84 8.35 7.61
CA ILE A 163 -11.56 8.37 8.32
C ILE A 163 -11.78 8.69 9.81
N ALA A 164 -12.71 9.59 10.13
CA ALA A 164 -13.04 9.93 11.50
C ALA A 164 -13.72 8.77 12.26
N GLN A 165 -14.54 7.97 11.58
CA GLN A 165 -15.21 6.81 12.19
C GLN A 165 -14.27 5.61 12.41
N ALA A 166 -13.31 5.39 11.51
CA ALA A 166 -12.44 4.22 11.53
C ALA A 166 -11.69 4.01 12.87
N PRO A 167 -11.17 5.05 13.56
CA PRO A 167 -10.53 4.89 14.88
C PRO A 167 -11.52 4.63 16.02
N GLY A 168 -12.77 5.12 15.91
CA GLY A 168 -13.80 4.99 16.96
C GLY A 168 -14.34 3.59 17.13
N SER A 169 -14.14 2.71 16.15
CA SER A 169 -14.58 1.32 16.17
C SER A 169 -13.59 0.37 16.87
N ARG A 170 -12.46 0.88 17.37
CA ARG A 170 -11.51 0.05 18.13
C ARG A 170 -12.02 -0.19 19.55
N PRO A 171 -12.05 -1.44 20.04
CA PRO A 171 -12.30 -1.70 21.45
C PRO A 171 -11.28 -0.96 22.31
N GLN A 172 -11.74 -0.12 23.23
CA GLN A 172 -10.89 0.68 24.14
C GLN A 172 -9.91 -0.17 24.99
N ALA A 173 -10.16 -1.46 25.12
CA ALA A 173 -9.38 -2.36 25.96
C ALA A 173 -8.00 -2.78 25.41
N GLN A 174 -7.67 -2.50 24.14
CA GLN A 174 -6.41 -2.95 23.52
C GLN A 174 -5.42 -1.83 23.19
N LEU A 175 -5.68 -0.60 23.64
CA LEU A 175 -4.83 0.58 23.37
C LEU A 175 -3.53 0.65 24.19
N HIS A 176 -3.17 -0.39 24.94
CA HIS A 176 -2.03 -0.38 25.86
C HIS A 176 -0.80 -1.14 25.36
N ARG A 177 -0.50 -1.12 24.04
CA ARG A 177 0.84 -1.48 23.57
C ARG A 177 1.51 -0.26 22.91
N PRO A 178 2.67 0.19 23.42
CA PRO A 178 3.42 1.27 22.80
C PRO A 178 3.92 0.80 21.43
N GLY A 179 3.56 1.52 20.36
CA GLY A 179 4.14 1.36 19.03
C GLY A 179 3.18 1.25 17.85
N GLN A 180 1.88 1.01 18.05
CA GLN A 180 0.97 0.83 16.91
C GLN A 180 0.20 2.12 16.61
N ARG A 181 0.60 2.83 15.55
CA ARG A 181 -0.14 3.99 15.02
C ARG A 181 -0.60 3.70 13.60
N ALA A 182 -1.92 3.65 13.40
CA ALA A 182 -2.49 3.74 12.08
C ALA A 182 -2.19 5.14 11.51
N VAL A 183 -1.57 5.20 10.35
CA VAL A 183 -1.32 6.45 9.64
C VAL A 183 -2.43 6.61 8.61
N HIS A 184 -3.31 7.59 8.81
CA HIS A 184 -4.28 7.96 7.80
C HIS A 184 -3.57 8.80 6.74
N LEU A 185 -3.26 8.17 5.60
CA LEU A 185 -2.74 8.86 4.43
C LEU A 185 -3.93 9.33 3.59
N GLN A 186 -4.14 10.64 3.55
CA GLN A 186 -4.93 11.22 2.47
C GLN A 186 -4.02 11.40 1.26
N PRO A 187 -4.46 11.08 0.04
CA PRO A 187 -3.79 11.59 -1.14
C PRO A 187 -3.78 13.12 -1.03
N LEU A 188 -2.63 13.71 -1.28
CA LEU A 188 -2.55 15.17 -1.42
C LEU A 188 -3.58 15.59 -2.47
N PRO A 189 -4.44 16.60 -2.20
CA PRO A 189 -5.37 17.07 -3.20
C PRO A 189 -4.57 17.48 -4.44
N ALA A 190 -4.95 16.94 -5.60
CA ALA A 190 -4.46 17.44 -6.86
C ALA A 190 -4.79 18.94 -6.88
N ARG A 191 -3.77 19.80 -6.91
CA ARG A 191 -3.99 21.23 -7.14
C ARG A 191 -4.64 21.31 -8.51
N ALA A 192 -5.91 21.76 -8.55
CA ALA A 192 -6.51 22.21 -9.78
C ALA A 192 -5.55 23.27 -10.35
N GLY A 193 -5.01 22.98 -11.54
CA GLY A 193 -4.18 23.92 -12.24
C GLY A 193 -4.96 25.20 -12.50
N ALA A 194 -4.35 26.32 -12.17
CA ALA A 194 -4.75 27.63 -12.66
C ALA A 194 -4.27 27.77 -14.09
#